data_ae3cb61fb0ed5408d569ffec06d4f8e1
#
_entry.id   ae3cb61fb0ed5408d569ffec06d4f8e1
#
_cell.length_a   1.000
_cell.length_b   1.000
_cell.length_c   1.000
_cell.angle_alpha   90.00
_cell.angle_beta   90.00
_cell.angle_gamma   90.00
#
_symmetry.space_group_name_H-M   'P 1'
#
loop_
_entity.id
_entity.type
_entity.pdbx_description
1 polymer ?
#
loop_
_entity_poly.entity_id
_entity_poly.type
_entity_poly.pdbx_seq_one_letter_code
_entity_poly.pdbx_strand_id
1 'polypeptide(L)'
;IDTEKSKVIKRLLLPNGSTDVKSVTTDVTGEHAYVTHLLARYQLPTNQVDRGWMYTNALTIVDLKNEKVEATVLLDTPQKGAANPWQVMVSPDNKEICVALSGVHEVCRIDRAKLHDRLAQAKQGVAVTPSYNGWENVMNDAGMLYGIAQYQPVGGKGIRAIAMNGKTLYAAGYFSGDIHVAKGDVFDVQRKLGNNMLASAEGRGNMYFHDATLGFQGWQSCASCHPNDARADGLNWDLLNDGLGNPKNTKSLLLSHQTPPCMVTGIRANAEIAVRSGIKYILFAVTPPSVADDMDAYL
;
A
#
# COMPACT_ATOMS: atom_id res chain seq x y z
N ILE A 1 17.14 8.17 16.09
CA ILE A 1 18.44 8.82 15.85
C ILE A 1 18.61 9.92 16.89
N ASP A 2 19.76 9.97 17.53
CA ASP A 2 20.19 11.12 18.33
C ASP A 2 20.74 12.17 17.35
N THR A 3 20.04 13.27 17.19
CA THR A 3 20.38 14.31 16.21
C THR A 3 21.56 15.18 16.66
N GLU A 4 21.81 15.31 17.97
CA GLU A 4 22.96 16.05 18.50
C GLU A 4 24.28 15.27 18.24
N LYS A 5 24.23 13.95 18.39
CA LYS A 5 25.39 13.07 18.20
C LYS A 5 25.46 12.46 16.80
N SER A 6 24.46 12.71 15.94
CA SER A 6 24.33 12.10 14.61
C SER A 6 24.47 10.57 14.65
N LYS A 7 23.86 9.93 15.65
CA LYS A 7 23.98 8.47 15.87
C LYS A 7 22.62 7.77 15.81
N VAL A 8 22.60 6.59 15.20
CA VAL A 8 21.48 5.67 15.35
C VAL A 8 21.55 5.07 16.76
N ILE A 9 20.57 5.40 17.60
CA ILE A 9 20.48 4.91 18.98
C ILE A 9 19.72 3.59 19.06
N LYS A 10 18.75 3.37 18.15
CA LYS A 10 17.97 2.14 18.09
C LYS A 10 17.45 1.83 16.69
N ARG A 11 17.31 0.56 16.38
CA ARG A 11 16.63 0.04 15.20
C ARG A 11 15.45 -0.80 15.65
N LEU A 12 14.27 -0.48 15.14
CA LEU A 12 13.04 -1.25 15.40
C LEU A 12 12.73 -2.08 14.15
N LEU A 13 12.49 -3.37 14.37
CA LEU A 13 12.09 -4.26 13.28
C LEU A 13 10.56 -4.20 13.11
N LEU A 14 10.12 -3.94 11.91
CA LEU A 14 8.73 -4.12 11.51
C LEU A 14 8.41 -5.63 11.42
N PRO A 15 7.13 -6.03 11.38
CA PRO A 15 6.74 -7.42 11.19
C PRO A 15 7.41 -8.05 9.97
N ASN A 16 7.70 -9.35 10.04
CA ASN A 16 8.25 -10.09 8.92
C ASN A 16 7.33 -10.00 7.68
N GLY A 17 7.91 -9.74 6.52
CA GLY A 17 7.17 -9.45 5.29
C GLY A 17 6.89 -7.97 5.06
N SER A 18 7.30 -7.08 5.99
CA SER A 18 7.20 -5.63 5.75
C SER A 18 8.14 -5.20 4.64
N THR A 19 7.58 -4.58 3.60
CA THR A 19 8.30 -4.03 2.45
C THR A 19 7.75 -2.65 2.11
N ASP A 20 8.39 -1.96 1.20
CA ASP A 20 7.92 -0.70 0.60
C ASP A 20 7.48 0.34 1.66
N VAL A 21 8.33 0.58 2.66
CA VAL A 21 8.10 1.60 3.70
C VAL A 21 8.12 2.98 3.02
N LYS A 22 6.99 3.70 3.06
CA LYS A 22 6.84 4.97 2.33
C LYS A 22 6.90 6.20 3.21
N SER A 23 6.31 6.15 4.39
CA SER A 23 6.18 7.35 5.22
C SER A 23 6.20 7.01 6.70
N VAL A 24 6.67 7.98 7.47
CA VAL A 24 6.58 7.98 8.92
C VAL A 24 6.19 9.39 9.38
N THR A 25 5.29 9.46 10.36
CA THR A 25 4.93 10.69 11.06
C THR A 25 4.82 10.44 12.54
N THR A 26 4.96 11.48 13.35
CA THR A 26 4.67 11.41 14.79
C THR A 26 3.32 12.04 15.09
N ASP A 27 2.73 11.68 16.21
CA ASP A 27 1.65 12.48 16.77
C ASP A 27 2.18 13.83 17.30
N VAL A 28 1.26 14.73 17.61
CA VAL A 28 1.59 16.10 18.06
C VAL A 28 2.34 16.08 19.39
N THR A 29 2.12 15.07 20.24
CA THR A 29 2.77 14.93 21.54
C THR A 29 4.14 14.27 21.47
N GLY A 30 4.48 13.61 20.36
CA GLY A 30 5.71 12.85 20.22
C GLY A 30 5.72 11.54 20.99
N GLU A 31 4.55 11.01 21.37
CA GLU A 31 4.43 9.73 22.09
C GLU A 31 4.42 8.53 21.15
N HIS A 32 3.83 8.72 19.94
CA HIS A 32 3.73 7.65 18.94
C HIS A 32 4.24 8.11 17.59
N ALA A 33 4.77 7.14 16.83
CA ALA A 33 4.98 7.29 15.41
C ALA A 33 4.15 6.27 14.62
N TYR A 34 3.76 6.66 13.41
CA TYR A 34 2.93 5.87 12.50
C TYR A 34 3.70 5.65 11.20
N VAL A 35 3.79 4.40 10.77
CA VAL A 35 4.59 3.99 9.61
C VAL A 35 3.72 3.26 8.61
N THR A 36 3.66 3.73 7.36
CA THR A 36 2.97 3.04 6.27
C THR A 36 3.92 2.12 5.52
N HIS A 37 3.47 0.90 5.26
CA HIS A 37 4.23 -0.10 4.52
C HIS A 37 3.30 -1.18 3.94
N LEU A 38 3.85 -2.01 3.06
CA LEU A 38 3.21 -3.25 2.66
C LEU A 38 3.60 -4.36 3.65
N LEU A 39 2.67 -5.29 3.88
CA LEU A 39 2.92 -6.49 4.69
C LEU A 39 2.64 -7.72 3.82
N ALA A 40 3.71 -8.29 3.27
CA ALA A 40 3.69 -9.42 2.37
C ALA A 40 3.42 -10.74 3.10
N ARG A 41 2.56 -11.58 2.53
CA ARG A 41 2.22 -12.91 3.04
C ARG A 41 3.02 -14.00 2.32
N TYR A 42 4.27 -13.71 2.00
CA TYR A 42 5.15 -14.52 1.13
C TYR A 42 5.48 -15.91 1.68
N GLN A 43 5.28 -16.14 2.97
CA GLN A 43 5.50 -17.46 3.62
C GLN A 43 4.36 -18.45 3.35
N LEU A 44 3.28 -18.00 2.73
CA LEU A 44 2.15 -18.84 2.37
C LEU A 44 2.09 -18.99 0.85
N PRO A 45 1.70 -20.16 0.33
CA PRO A 45 1.38 -20.29 -1.07
C PRO A 45 0.28 -19.30 -1.48
N THR A 46 0.39 -18.74 -2.69
CA THR A 46 -0.52 -17.70 -3.18
C THR A 46 -1.87 -18.24 -3.65
N ASN A 47 -2.52 -19.05 -2.84
CA ASN A 47 -3.83 -19.65 -3.13
C ASN A 47 -5.02 -18.78 -2.70
N GLN A 48 -4.78 -17.62 -2.09
CA GLN A 48 -5.80 -16.68 -1.64
C GLN A 48 -5.67 -15.32 -2.34
N VAL A 49 -5.05 -15.27 -3.52
CA VAL A 49 -4.78 -14.02 -4.26
C VAL A 49 -6.06 -13.27 -4.59
N ASP A 50 -7.14 -13.99 -4.90
CA ASP A 50 -8.48 -13.45 -5.14
C ASP A 50 -9.10 -12.78 -3.90
N ARG A 51 -8.55 -13.05 -2.71
CA ARG A 51 -8.95 -12.43 -1.44
C ARG A 51 -7.90 -11.47 -0.88
N GLY A 52 -6.91 -11.08 -1.69
CA GLY A 52 -5.88 -10.13 -1.33
C GLY A 52 -4.80 -10.64 -0.39
N TRP A 53 -4.80 -11.89 -0.02
CA TRP A 53 -3.86 -12.44 0.97
C TRP A 53 -2.47 -12.74 0.39
N MET A 54 -2.03 -11.94 -0.56
CA MET A 54 -0.68 -11.86 -1.09
C MET A 54 0.05 -10.65 -0.51
N TYR A 55 -0.40 -9.45 -0.85
CA TYR A 55 -0.02 -8.22 -0.15
C TYR A 55 -1.19 -7.71 0.69
N THR A 56 -0.91 -7.37 1.93
CA THR A 56 -1.77 -6.57 2.78
C THR A 56 -1.13 -5.21 3.02
N ASN A 57 -1.94 -4.22 3.31
CA ASN A 57 -1.52 -2.82 3.41
C ASN A 57 -1.60 -2.39 4.87
N ALA A 58 -0.49 -1.93 5.42
CA ALA A 58 -0.34 -1.85 6.86
C ALA A 58 0.03 -0.45 7.38
N LEU A 59 -0.42 -0.19 8.59
CA LEU A 59 -0.01 0.92 9.44
C LEU A 59 0.60 0.35 10.72
N THR A 60 1.90 0.56 10.91
CA THR A 60 2.58 0.19 12.16
C THR A 60 2.64 1.38 13.10
N ILE A 61 2.28 1.14 14.35
CA ILE A 61 2.32 2.10 15.46
C ILE A 61 3.55 1.81 16.29
N VAL A 62 4.37 2.83 16.53
CA VAL A 62 5.57 2.76 17.36
C VAL A 62 5.34 3.59 18.61
N ASP A 63 5.53 2.97 19.76
CA ASP A 63 5.61 3.63 21.06
C ASP A 63 7.02 4.23 21.21
N LEU A 64 7.12 5.55 21.07
CA LEU A 64 8.40 6.26 21.09
C LEU A 64 8.98 6.35 22.50
N LYS A 65 8.15 6.38 23.53
CA LYS A 65 8.58 6.42 24.93
C LYS A 65 9.29 5.14 25.34
N ASN A 66 8.74 3.99 24.93
CA ASN A 66 9.29 2.69 25.24
C ASN A 66 10.17 2.13 24.10
N GLU A 67 10.33 2.89 23.01
CA GLU A 67 11.16 2.56 21.85
C GLU A 67 10.87 1.16 21.28
N LYS A 68 9.62 0.85 21.03
CA LYS A 68 9.18 -0.46 20.51
C LYS A 68 8.03 -0.32 19.52
N VAL A 69 7.90 -1.29 18.65
CA VAL A 69 6.66 -1.48 17.87
C VAL A 69 5.56 -1.85 18.86
N GLU A 70 4.48 -1.07 18.86
CA GLU A 70 3.32 -1.32 19.70
C GLU A 70 2.37 -2.31 19.03
N ALA A 71 1.96 -2.00 17.80
CA ALA A 71 1.06 -2.81 17.01
C ALA A 71 1.25 -2.55 15.52
N THR A 72 0.79 -3.48 14.69
CA THR A 72 0.56 -3.28 13.26
C THR A 72 -0.90 -3.63 12.96
N VAL A 73 -1.61 -2.74 12.27
CA VAL A 73 -2.99 -2.93 11.84
C VAL A 73 -3.08 -2.89 10.33
N LEU A 74 -4.04 -3.62 9.75
CA LEU A 74 -4.31 -3.56 8.32
C LEU A 74 -5.16 -2.34 7.99
N LEU A 75 -4.76 -1.64 6.94
CA LEU A 75 -5.56 -0.59 6.31
C LEU A 75 -6.65 -1.19 5.42
N ASP A 76 -6.49 -2.46 5.05
CA ASP A 76 -7.47 -3.22 4.28
C ASP A 76 -8.74 -3.49 5.10
N THR A 77 -9.84 -3.69 4.39
CA THR A 77 -11.08 -4.23 4.95
C THR A 77 -11.30 -5.65 4.42
N PRO A 78 -12.19 -6.47 5.02
CA PRO A 78 -12.48 -7.81 4.49
C PRO A 78 -12.99 -7.82 3.05
N GLN A 79 -13.52 -6.71 2.55
CA GLN A 79 -14.13 -6.60 1.21
C GLN A 79 -13.25 -5.89 0.20
N LYS A 80 -12.27 -5.09 0.67
CA LYS A 80 -11.51 -4.19 -0.21
C LYS A 80 -10.10 -3.97 0.33
N GLY A 81 -9.13 -4.03 -0.57
CA GLY A 81 -7.76 -3.63 -0.30
C GLY A 81 -7.58 -2.11 -0.24
N ALA A 82 -6.58 -1.68 0.49
CA ALA A 82 -6.12 -0.29 0.62
C ALA A 82 -4.73 -0.12 -0.01
N ALA A 83 -4.57 -0.60 -1.25
CA ALA A 83 -3.27 -0.82 -1.86
C ALA A 83 -2.37 0.40 -1.91
N ASN A 84 -1.09 0.10 -1.69
CA ASN A 84 0.03 1.02 -1.78
C ASN A 84 -0.18 2.27 -0.90
N PRO A 85 -0.28 2.10 0.44
CA PRO A 85 -0.32 3.23 1.36
C PRO A 85 0.97 4.05 1.20
N TRP A 86 0.81 5.36 1.09
CA TRP A 86 1.91 6.28 0.82
C TRP A 86 2.16 7.18 2.01
N GLN A 87 1.81 8.45 1.93
CA GLN A 87 2.00 9.36 3.04
C GLN A 87 1.01 9.09 4.18
N VAL A 88 1.50 9.14 5.41
CA VAL A 88 0.70 9.22 6.63
C VAL A 88 0.92 10.56 7.32
N MET A 89 -0.13 11.13 7.89
CA MET A 89 -0.07 12.31 8.74
C MET A 89 -1.03 12.19 9.91
N VAL A 90 -0.73 12.89 11.00
CA VAL A 90 -1.67 13.13 12.10
C VAL A 90 -2.24 14.53 11.96
N SER A 91 -3.55 14.67 12.21
CA SER A 91 -4.21 15.97 12.14
C SER A 91 -3.64 16.94 13.19
N PRO A 92 -3.64 18.28 12.93
CA PRO A 92 -3.10 19.26 13.86
C PRO A 92 -3.75 19.26 15.26
N ASP A 93 -5.00 18.80 15.34
CA ASP A 93 -5.74 18.65 16.59
C ASP A 93 -5.53 17.27 17.26
N ASN A 94 -4.65 16.44 16.71
CA ASN A 94 -4.27 15.11 17.20
C ASN A 94 -5.41 14.07 17.22
N LYS A 95 -6.51 14.30 16.47
CA LYS A 95 -7.68 13.43 16.49
C LYS A 95 -7.69 12.37 15.42
N GLU A 96 -7.12 12.64 14.29
CA GLU A 96 -7.17 11.75 13.12
C GLU A 96 -5.78 11.37 12.64
N ILE A 97 -5.66 10.12 12.17
CA ILE A 97 -4.56 9.66 11.34
C ILE A 97 -5.09 9.60 9.92
N CYS A 98 -4.46 10.33 8.99
CA CYS A 98 -4.83 10.32 7.58
C CYS A 98 -3.75 9.58 6.78
N VAL A 99 -4.16 8.67 5.91
CA VAL A 99 -3.26 7.88 5.05
C VAL A 99 -3.67 8.04 3.60
N ALA A 100 -2.73 8.45 2.76
CA ALA A 100 -2.88 8.45 1.31
C ALA A 100 -2.76 7.01 0.78
N LEU A 101 -3.79 6.52 0.12
CA LEU A 101 -3.84 5.18 -0.49
C LEU A 101 -3.64 5.32 -2.00
N SER A 102 -2.37 5.30 -2.42
CA SER A 102 -1.98 5.62 -3.80
C SER A 102 -2.56 4.65 -4.82
N GLY A 103 -2.58 3.36 -4.52
CA GLY A 103 -3.03 2.32 -5.44
C GLY A 103 -4.54 2.27 -5.66
N VAL A 104 -5.33 2.80 -4.74
CA VAL A 104 -6.80 2.85 -4.84
C VAL A 104 -7.36 4.27 -4.96
N HIS A 105 -6.48 5.27 -5.03
CA HIS A 105 -6.83 6.69 -5.23
C HIS A 105 -7.74 7.28 -4.14
N GLU A 106 -7.51 6.87 -2.90
CA GLU A 106 -8.33 7.26 -1.75
C GLU A 106 -7.48 7.89 -0.64
N VAL A 107 -8.16 8.52 0.31
CA VAL A 107 -7.60 8.85 1.62
C VAL A 107 -8.36 8.08 2.68
N CYS A 108 -7.63 7.36 3.53
CA CYS A 108 -8.16 6.74 4.73
C CYS A 108 -7.99 7.71 5.91
N ARG A 109 -9.10 8.00 6.62
CA ARG A 109 -9.11 8.82 7.85
C ARG A 109 -9.50 7.93 9.02
N ILE A 110 -8.65 7.83 10.02
CA ILE A 110 -8.79 6.94 11.17
C ILE A 110 -8.95 7.79 12.43
N ASP A 111 -9.99 7.53 13.24
CA ASP A 111 -10.12 8.10 14.56
C ASP A 111 -9.01 7.57 15.47
N ARG A 112 -8.05 8.45 15.78
CA ARG A 112 -6.83 8.08 16.49
C ARG A 112 -7.12 7.59 17.90
N ALA A 113 -8.01 8.26 18.62
CA ALA A 113 -8.34 7.90 20.01
C ALA A 113 -9.01 6.51 20.07
N LYS A 114 -9.98 6.27 19.18
CA LYS A 114 -10.64 4.96 19.10
C LYS A 114 -9.70 3.84 18.66
N LEU A 115 -8.72 4.13 17.81
CA LEU A 115 -7.72 3.13 17.42
C LEU A 115 -6.90 2.70 18.63
N HIS A 116 -6.33 3.66 19.40
CA HIS A 116 -5.53 3.34 20.57
C HIS A 116 -6.35 2.64 21.67
N ASP A 117 -7.60 3.07 21.91
CA ASP A 117 -8.50 2.40 22.85
C ASP A 117 -8.79 0.95 22.44
N ARG A 118 -9.08 0.73 21.16
CA ARG A 118 -9.30 -0.63 20.61
C ARG A 118 -8.08 -1.53 20.76
N LEU A 119 -6.90 -1.01 20.50
CA LEU A 119 -5.65 -1.75 20.70
C LEU A 119 -5.39 -2.07 22.18
N ALA A 120 -5.67 -1.13 23.07
CA ALA A 120 -5.56 -1.36 24.52
C ALA A 120 -6.51 -2.47 25.00
N GLN A 121 -7.75 -2.47 24.53
CA GLN A 121 -8.73 -3.53 24.83
C GLN A 121 -8.30 -4.88 24.25
N ALA A 122 -7.87 -4.92 22.98
CA ALA A 122 -7.36 -6.13 22.35
C ALA A 122 -6.18 -6.73 23.14
N LYS A 123 -5.27 -5.90 23.60
CA LYS A 123 -4.11 -6.32 24.42
C LYS A 123 -4.52 -6.93 25.76
N GLN A 124 -5.69 -6.57 26.29
CA GLN A 124 -6.27 -7.17 27.48
C GLN A 124 -7.09 -8.43 27.18
N GLY A 125 -7.12 -8.90 25.94
CA GLY A 125 -7.85 -10.09 25.51
C GLY A 125 -9.33 -9.86 25.19
N VAL A 126 -9.77 -8.59 25.11
CA VAL A 126 -11.15 -8.27 24.72
C VAL A 126 -11.32 -8.50 23.23
N ALA A 127 -12.37 -9.22 22.83
CA ALA A 127 -12.72 -9.42 21.44
C ALA A 127 -13.28 -8.13 20.83
N VAL A 128 -12.41 -7.34 20.21
CA VAL A 128 -12.73 -6.00 19.66
C VAL A 128 -13.31 -6.06 18.25
N THR A 129 -13.21 -7.20 17.58
CA THR A 129 -13.78 -7.48 16.26
C THR A 129 -14.35 -8.91 16.25
N PRO A 130 -15.26 -9.25 15.31
CA PRO A 130 -15.75 -10.62 15.18
C PRO A 130 -14.66 -11.63 14.80
N SER A 131 -13.57 -11.18 14.20
CA SER A 131 -12.43 -12.01 13.77
C SER A 131 -11.28 -12.03 14.77
N TYR A 132 -11.38 -11.29 15.88
CA TYR A 132 -10.32 -11.24 16.88
C TYR A 132 -10.06 -12.62 17.50
N ASN A 133 -8.80 -13.06 17.45
CA ASN A 133 -8.36 -14.35 17.96
C ASN A 133 -7.03 -14.28 18.71
N GLY A 134 -6.74 -13.14 19.34
CA GLY A 134 -5.54 -12.91 20.16
C GLY A 134 -4.72 -11.71 19.73
N TRP A 135 -3.99 -11.14 20.66
CA TRP A 135 -3.16 -9.94 20.42
C TRP A 135 -2.11 -10.16 19.31
N GLU A 136 -1.50 -11.33 19.27
CA GLU A 136 -0.48 -11.71 18.29
C GLU A 136 -1.02 -11.75 16.85
N ASN A 137 -2.34 -11.86 16.69
CA ASN A 137 -3.03 -11.92 15.40
C ASN A 137 -3.66 -10.59 14.96
N VAL A 138 -3.52 -9.52 15.74
CA VAL A 138 -4.06 -8.19 15.38
C VAL A 138 -3.59 -7.74 13.99
N MET A 139 -2.34 -8.03 13.62
CA MET A 139 -1.80 -7.71 12.30
C MET A 139 -2.37 -8.57 11.14
N ASN A 140 -3.23 -9.52 11.46
CA ASN A 140 -3.93 -10.37 10.50
C ASN A 140 -5.44 -10.08 10.44
N ASP A 141 -5.92 -9.15 11.27
CA ASP A 141 -7.34 -8.83 11.38
C ASP A 141 -7.72 -7.61 10.53
N ALA A 142 -8.29 -7.85 9.35
CA ALA A 142 -8.78 -6.80 8.46
C ALA A 142 -10.02 -6.06 9.02
N GLY A 143 -10.58 -6.50 10.14
CA GLY A 143 -11.68 -5.84 10.84
C GLY A 143 -11.24 -4.76 11.82
N MET A 144 -9.95 -4.62 12.13
CA MET A 144 -9.46 -3.74 13.19
C MET A 144 -9.84 -2.28 13.02
N LEU A 145 -10.01 -1.79 11.80
CA LEU A 145 -10.40 -0.41 11.51
C LEU A 145 -11.91 -0.23 11.26
N TYR A 146 -12.71 -1.29 11.35
CA TYR A 146 -14.15 -1.21 11.11
C TYR A 146 -14.84 -0.25 12.09
N GLY A 147 -15.62 0.70 11.55
CA GLY A 147 -16.36 1.71 12.32
C GLY A 147 -15.52 2.81 12.95
N ILE A 148 -14.19 2.81 12.76
CA ILE A 148 -13.27 3.86 13.21
C ILE A 148 -12.46 4.49 12.09
N ALA A 149 -12.53 3.94 10.88
CA ALA A 149 -11.93 4.50 9.69
C ALA A 149 -12.97 4.81 8.61
N GLN A 150 -12.69 5.85 7.83
CA GLN A 150 -13.44 6.27 6.65
C GLN A 150 -12.51 6.27 5.43
N TYR A 151 -12.96 5.73 4.31
CA TYR A 151 -12.23 5.68 3.05
C TYR A 151 -12.91 6.60 2.05
N GLN A 152 -12.21 7.64 1.62
CA GLN A 152 -12.75 8.71 0.79
C GLN A 152 -12.09 8.69 -0.59
N PRO A 153 -12.83 8.40 -1.68
CA PRO A 153 -12.32 8.57 -3.04
C PRO A 153 -11.98 10.03 -3.32
N VAL A 154 -10.81 10.27 -3.95
CA VAL A 154 -10.32 11.63 -4.19
C VAL A 154 -10.66 12.13 -5.60
N GLY A 155 -10.86 11.23 -6.57
CA GLY A 155 -11.07 11.59 -7.97
C GLY A 155 -9.78 11.86 -8.76
N GLY A 156 -8.65 12.11 -8.09
CA GLY A 156 -7.32 12.14 -8.69
C GLY A 156 -6.68 10.76 -8.79
N LYS A 157 -5.58 10.64 -9.52
CA LYS A 157 -4.86 9.37 -9.70
C LYS A 157 -3.55 9.34 -8.93
N GLY A 158 -3.35 8.27 -8.15
CA GLY A 158 -2.13 8.04 -7.38
C GLY A 158 -1.95 9.06 -6.25
N ILE A 159 -2.79 9.02 -5.24
CA ILE A 159 -2.70 9.96 -4.11
C ILE A 159 -1.45 9.64 -3.31
N ARG A 160 -0.44 10.50 -3.41
CA ARG A 160 0.87 10.30 -2.75
C ARG A 160 1.21 11.34 -1.70
N ALA A 161 0.54 12.51 -1.73
CA ALA A 161 0.74 13.55 -0.74
C ALA A 161 -0.59 14.05 -0.20
N ILE A 162 -0.64 14.28 1.11
CA ILE A 162 -1.77 14.86 1.83
C ILE A 162 -1.26 15.93 2.80
N ALA A 163 -2.07 16.95 3.01
CA ALA A 163 -1.77 18.02 3.97
C ALA A 163 -3.05 18.54 4.61
N MET A 164 -2.98 19.04 5.84
CA MET A 164 -4.10 19.70 6.50
C MET A 164 -3.77 21.15 6.85
N ASN A 165 -4.75 22.02 6.65
CA ASN A 165 -4.76 23.37 7.20
C ASN A 165 -6.03 23.56 8.03
N GLY A 166 -5.89 23.62 9.35
CA GLY A 166 -6.99 23.49 10.28
C GLY A 166 -7.74 22.15 10.08
N LYS A 167 -9.00 22.22 9.67
CA LYS A 167 -9.83 21.05 9.37
C LYS A 167 -9.92 20.71 7.88
N THR A 168 -9.30 21.49 7.02
CA THR A 168 -9.33 21.30 5.57
C THR A 168 -8.22 20.34 5.17
N LEU A 169 -8.58 19.21 4.56
CA LEU A 169 -7.66 18.21 4.04
C LEU A 169 -7.45 18.42 2.54
N TYR A 170 -6.21 18.41 2.12
CA TYR A 170 -5.75 18.49 0.74
C TYR A 170 -5.12 17.18 0.34
N ALA A 171 -5.36 16.74 -0.89
CA ALA A 171 -4.77 15.53 -1.45
C ALA A 171 -4.22 15.81 -2.86
N ALA A 172 -3.01 15.34 -3.15
CA ALA A 172 -2.37 15.53 -4.44
C ALA A 172 -2.33 14.22 -5.23
N GLY A 173 -2.91 14.26 -6.44
CA GLY A 173 -2.87 13.19 -7.43
C GLY A 173 -1.56 13.24 -8.22
N TYR A 174 -0.67 12.29 -7.96
CA TYR A 174 0.66 12.24 -8.59
C TYR A 174 0.57 12.05 -10.11
N PHE A 175 -0.25 11.09 -10.56
CA PHE A 175 -0.40 10.80 -11.99
C PHE A 175 -1.32 11.78 -12.69
N SER A 176 -2.39 12.23 -12.04
CA SER A 176 -3.34 13.18 -12.61
C SER A 176 -2.87 14.64 -12.58
N GLY A 177 -1.82 14.94 -11.82
CA GLY A 177 -1.24 16.28 -11.74
C GLY A 177 -2.22 17.32 -11.18
N ASP A 178 -2.95 16.97 -10.12
CA ASP A 178 -3.97 17.83 -9.54
C ASP A 178 -3.95 17.84 -8.01
N ILE A 179 -4.59 18.87 -7.44
CA ILE A 179 -4.82 19.01 -6.01
C ILE A 179 -6.34 19.01 -5.79
N HIS A 180 -6.75 18.20 -4.85
CA HIS A 180 -8.13 18.06 -4.39
C HIS A 180 -8.26 18.56 -2.97
N VAL A 181 -9.41 19.12 -2.63
CA VAL A 181 -9.72 19.65 -1.30
C VAL A 181 -10.98 18.97 -0.78
N ALA A 182 -10.90 18.46 0.44
CA ALA A 182 -12.06 17.87 1.08
C ALA A 182 -13.05 18.94 1.53
N LYS A 183 -14.32 18.78 1.12
CA LYS A 183 -15.47 19.51 1.60
C LYS A 183 -16.41 18.52 2.28
N GLY A 184 -16.26 18.36 3.62
CA GLY A 184 -16.89 17.26 4.35
C GLY A 184 -16.30 15.91 3.92
N ASP A 185 -17.16 15.02 3.44
CA ASP A 185 -16.79 13.67 3.01
C ASP A 185 -16.49 13.55 1.50
N VAL A 186 -16.43 14.65 0.77
CA VAL A 186 -16.21 14.68 -0.68
C VAL A 186 -14.99 15.51 -1.02
N PHE A 187 -14.17 15.01 -1.94
CA PHE A 187 -13.06 15.76 -2.52
C PHE A 187 -13.45 16.41 -3.85
N ASP A 188 -13.23 17.72 -3.94
CA ASP A 188 -13.36 18.49 -5.18
C ASP A 188 -12.00 18.85 -5.75
N VAL A 189 -11.86 18.86 -7.08
CA VAL A 189 -10.66 19.36 -7.75
C VAL A 189 -10.51 20.85 -7.48
N GLN A 190 -9.41 21.22 -6.84
CA GLN A 190 -9.10 22.63 -6.55
C GLN A 190 -8.22 23.22 -7.64
N ARG A 191 -7.23 22.46 -8.13
CA ARG A 191 -6.26 22.96 -9.10
C ARG A 191 -5.63 21.85 -9.92
N LYS A 192 -5.49 22.09 -11.23
CA LYS A 192 -4.59 21.34 -12.12
C LYS A 192 -3.19 21.97 -12.06
N LEU A 193 -2.16 21.12 -11.95
CA LEU A 193 -0.77 21.58 -11.83
C LEU A 193 -0.05 21.71 -13.17
N GLY A 194 -0.73 21.42 -14.29
CA GLY A 194 -0.20 21.60 -15.63
C GLY A 194 0.69 20.46 -16.15
N ASN A 195 1.16 19.55 -15.32
CA ASN A 195 1.87 18.36 -15.75
C ASN A 195 0.85 17.29 -16.16
N ASN A 196 0.81 16.96 -17.47
CA ASN A 196 -0.07 15.94 -18.00
C ASN A 196 0.72 14.65 -18.29
N MET A 197 1.13 13.96 -17.22
CA MET A 197 1.85 12.68 -17.33
C MET A 197 1.04 11.66 -18.15
N LEU A 198 -0.29 11.70 -18.05
CA LEU A 198 -1.18 10.76 -18.74
C LEU A 198 -1.32 11.02 -20.26
N ALA A 199 -0.69 12.06 -20.81
CA ALA A 199 -0.70 12.32 -22.25
C ALA A 199 0.15 11.32 -23.03
N SER A 200 1.21 10.77 -22.45
CA SER A 200 2.07 9.77 -23.09
C SER A 200 1.66 8.34 -22.75
N ALA A 201 2.00 7.37 -23.60
CA ALA A 201 1.81 5.95 -23.32
C ALA A 201 2.62 5.51 -22.08
N GLU A 202 3.87 5.94 -21.99
CA GLU A 202 4.73 5.71 -20.83
C GLU A 202 4.12 6.23 -19.52
N GLY A 203 3.59 7.45 -19.52
CA GLY A 203 2.96 8.04 -18.33
C GLY A 203 1.67 7.31 -17.92
N ARG A 204 0.86 6.90 -18.89
CA ARG A 204 -0.32 6.05 -18.61
C ARG A 204 0.10 4.68 -18.12
N GLY A 205 1.13 4.06 -18.72
CA GLY A 205 1.69 2.79 -18.29
C GLY A 205 2.22 2.84 -16.86
N ASN A 206 2.93 3.90 -16.50
CA ASN A 206 3.37 4.15 -15.13
C ASN A 206 2.18 4.22 -14.16
N MET A 207 1.11 4.93 -14.52
CA MET A 207 -0.11 4.99 -13.72
C MET A 207 -0.75 3.60 -13.57
N TYR A 208 -0.95 2.85 -14.66
CA TYR A 208 -1.52 1.51 -14.63
C TYR A 208 -0.69 0.51 -13.82
N PHE A 209 0.63 0.62 -13.87
CA PHE A 209 1.54 -0.21 -13.08
C PHE A 209 1.36 -0.04 -11.56
N HIS A 210 0.92 1.15 -11.13
CA HIS A 210 0.66 1.48 -9.74
C HIS A 210 -0.83 1.46 -9.34
N ASP A 211 -1.73 1.24 -10.29
CA ASP A 211 -3.18 1.28 -10.08
C ASP A 211 -3.72 -0.10 -9.69
N ALA A 212 -4.02 -0.27 -8.41
CA ALA A 212 -4.60 -1.50 -7.89
C ALA A 212 -6.09 -1.64 -8.22
N THR A 213 -6.75 -0.57 -8.68
CA THR A 213 -8.16 -0.64 -9.09
C THR A 213 -8.36 -1.45 -10.37
N LEU A 214 -7.29 -1.72 -11.13
CA LEU A 214 -7.29 -2.65 -12.25
C LEU A 214 -7.45 -4.11 -11.78
N GLY A 215 -6.94 -4.42 -10.60
CA GLY A 215 -6.98 -5.76 -10.03
C GLY A 215 -8.25 -6.02 -9.22
N PHE A 216 -8.42 -7.28 -8.84
CA PHE A 216 -9.57 -7.68 -8.04
C PHE A 216 -9.56 -6.99 -6.67
N GLN A 217 -10.62 -6.25 -6.36
CA GLN A 217 -10.87 -5.56 -5.09
C GLN A 217 -9.76 -4.61 -4.60
N GLY A 218 -8.80 -4.21 -5.43
CA GLY A 218 -7.81 -3.20 -5.08
C GLY A 218 -6.77 -3.61 -4.02
N TRP A 219 -6.45 -4.89 -3.90
CA TRP A 219 -5.51 -5.40 -2.91
C TRP A 219 -4.06 -5.05 -3.22
N GLN A 220 -3.69 -5.09 -4.48
CA GLN A 220 -2.31 -4.93 -4.93
C GLN A 220 -2.25 -4.41 -6.37
N SER A 221 -1.12 -3.82 -6.73
CA SER A 221 -0.76 -3.46 -8.10
C SER A 221 0.54 -4.17 -8.52
N CYS A 222 0.99 -3.99 -9.75
CA CYS A 222 2.31 -4.47 -10.17
C CYS A 222 3.42 -3.92 -9.28
N ALA A 223 3.31 -2.65 -8.86
CA ALA A 223 4.26 -1.98 -7.98
C ALA A 223 4.34 -2.58 -6.58
N SER A 224 3.38 -3.42 -6.15
CA SER A 224 3.44 -4.08 -4.84
C SER A 224 4.56 -5.14 -4.79
N CYS A 225 4.70 -5.94 -5.87
CA CYS A 225 5.81 -6.90 -6.02
C CYS A 225 7.06 -6.26 -6.63
N HIS A 226 6.88 -5.25 -7.48
CA HIS A 226 7.95 -4.58 -8.22
C HIS A 226 8.05 -3.09 -7.81
N PRO A 227 8.38 -2.78 -6.53
CA PRO A 227 8.48 -1.41 -6.03
C PRO A 227 9.67 -0.66 -6.65
N ASN A 228 9.77 0.64 -6.35
CA ASN A 228 10.90 1.49 -6.70
C ASN A 228 11.25 1.44 -8.19
N ASP A 229 10.29 1.81 -9.04
CA ASP A 229 10.42 1.84 -10.48
C ASP A 229 10.76 0.46 -11.08
N ALA A 230 9.83 -0.46 -10.93
CA ALA A 230 9.84 -1.80 -11.50
C ALA A 230 11.02 -2.70 -11.05
N ARG A 231 11.54 -2.51 -9.84
CA ARG A 231 12.61 -3.35 -9.27
C ARG A 231 12.04 -4.66 -8.69
N ALA A 232 12.37 -4.99 -7.46
CA ALA A 232 11.92 -6.21 -6.79
C ALA A 232 11.72 -5.95 -5.30
N ASP A 233 10.77 -6.66 -4.70
CA ASP A 233 10.50 -6.63 -3.26
C ASP A 233 11.53 -7.41 -2.42
N GLY A 234 12.37 -8.23 -3.08
CA GLY A 234 13.38 -9.07 -2.41
C GLY A 234 12.82 -10.33 -1.76
N LEU A 235 11.56 -10.68 -2.01
CA LEU A 235 10.88 -11.82 -1.41
C LEU A 235 10.81 -13.02 -2.35
N ASN A 236 10.58 -14.21 -1.77
CA ASN A 236 10.38 -15.45 -2.50
C ASN A 236 8.91 -15.86 -2.42
N TRP A 237 8.25 -15.91 -3.55
CA TRP A 237 6.83 -16.20 -3.68
C TRP A 237 6.58 -17.58 -4.28
N ASP A 238 5.72 -18.36 -3.65
CA ASP A 238 5.17 -19.58 -4.23
C ASP A 238 3.89 -19.26 -5.01
N LEU A 239 4.06 -18.96 -6.30
CA LEU A 239 2.97 -18.52 -7.18
C LEU A 239 2.15 -19.67 -7.78
N LEU A 240 2.43 -20.91 -7.39
CA LEU A 240 1.71 -22.13 -7.84
C LEU A 240 1.74 -22.41 -9.35
N ASN A 241 2.52 -21.67 -10.14
CA ASN A 241 2.57 -21.80 -11.59
C ASN A 241 3.32 -23.06 -12.08
N ASP A 242 4.03 -23.72 -11.19
CA ASP A 242 4.77 -24.97 -11.42
C ASP A 242 4.63 -25.97 -10.26
N GLY A 243 3.55 -25.84 -9.51
CA GLY A 243 3.23 -26.68 -8.35
C GLY A 243 3.51 -25.98 -7.01
N LEU A 244 3.11 -26.63 -5.93
CA LEU A 244 3.26 -26.15 -4.57
C LEU A 244 4.69 -26.42 -4.06
N GLY A 245 5.22 -25.50 -3.23
CA GLY A 245 6.50 -25.67 -2.54
C GLY A 245 7.74 -25.29 -3.37
N ASN A 246 7.56 -24.49 -4.41
CA ASN A 246 8.65 -23.99 -5.25
C ASN A 246 8.72 -22.44 -5.26
N PRO A 247 9.05 -21.79 -4.12
CA PRO A 247 9.09 -20.33 -4.03
C PRO A 247 10.20 -19.76 -4.90
N LYS A 248 9.88 -18.67 -5.61
CA LYS A 248 10.77 -17.97 -6.52
C LYS A 248 10.93 -16.51 -6.15
N ASN A 249 12.14 -16.01 -6.23
CA ASN A 249 12.44 -14.61 -5.99
C ASN A 249 11.78 -13.72 -7.05
N THR A 250 11.17 -12.62 -6.61
CA THR A 250 10.67 -11.57 -7.49
C THR A 250 11.83 -11.01 -8.32
N LYS A 251 11.67 -10.96 -9.64
CA LYS A 251 12.67 -10.42 -10.56
C LYS A 251 12.48 -8.92 -10.76
N SER A 252 13.59 -8.21 -10.91
CA SER A 252 13.55 -6.85 -11.44
C SER A 252 13.00 -6.87 -12.87
N LEU A 253 12.15 -5.91 -13.20
CA LEU A 253 11.64 -5.72 -14.56
C LEU A 253 12.52 -4.78 -15.38
N LEU A 254 13.54 -4.17 -14.78
CA LEU A 254 14.50 -3.33 -15.50
C LEU A 254 15.14 -4.12 -16.62
N LEU A 255 15.08 -3.56 -17.85
CA LEU A 255 15.60 -4.15 -19.07
C LEU A 255 14.96 -5.50 -19.45
N SER A 256 13.79 -5.83 -18.92
CA SER A 256 13.13 -7.11 -19.20
C SER A 256 12.80 -7.30 -20.68
N HIS A 257 12.52 -6.22 -21.41
CA HIS A 257 12.31 -6.22 -22.87
C HIS A 257 13.59 -6.52 -23.67
N GLN A 258 14.76 -6.38 -23.06
CA GLN A 258 16.06 -6.63 -23.70
C GLN A 258 16.68 -7.98 -23.29
N THR A 259 16.05 -8.71 -22.38
CA THR A 259 16.60 -9.95 -21.81
C THR A 259 15.61 -11.13 -21.87
N PRO A 260 15.04 -11.45 -23.07
CA PRO A 260 14.20 -12.63 -23.21
C PRO A 260 15.03 -13.94 -23.09
N PRO A 261 14.41 -15.07 -22.71
CA PRO A 261 13.02 -15.22 -22.25
C PRO A 261 12.81 -14.74 -20.83
N CYS A 262 11.54 -14.41 -20.49
CA CYS A 262 11.16 -13.88 -19.18
C CYS A 262 10.71 -14.97 -18.20
N MET A 263 10.58 -14.58 -16.92
CA MET A 263 10.33 -15.41 -15.76
C MET A 263 11.55 -16.26 -15.35
N VAL A 264 11.54 -16.80 -14.13
CA VAL A 264 12.66 -17.58 -13.56
C VAL A 264 13.04 -18.81 -14.43
N THR A 265 12.02 -19.45 -15.00
CA THR A 265 12.18 -20.66 -15.83
C THR A 265 12.19 -20.38 -17.33
N GLY A 266 12.19 -19.10 -17.75
CA GLY A 266 12.12 -18.73 -19.15
C GLY A 266 10.81 -19.11 -19.85
N ILE A 267 9.73 -19.31 -19.08
CA ILE A 267 8.44 -19.82 -19.59
C ILE A 267 7.69 -18.81 -20.46
N ARG A 268 8.08 -17.54 -20.44
CA ARG A 268 7.48 -16.49 -21.28
C ARG A 268 8.51 -16.04 -22.33
N ALA A 269 8.11 -16.04 -23.59
CA ALA A 269 9.00 -15.76 -24.70
C ALA A 269 9.60 -14.34 -24.64
N ASN A 270 8.83 -13.38 -24.10
CA ASN A 270 9.23 -11.98 -24.00
C ASN A 270 8.51 -11.28 -22.82
N ALA A 271 8.86 -10.02 -22.57
CA ALA A 271 8.29 -9.20 -21.49
C ALA A 271 6.82 -8.87 -21.74
N GLU A 272 6.41 -8.61 -22.96
CA GLU A 272 5.03 -8.30 -23.35
C GLU A 272 4.07 -9.43 -22.96
N ILE A 273 4.46 -10.68 -23.19
CA ILE A 273 3.69 -11.86 -22.77
C ILE A 273 3.69 -11.98 -21.24
N ALA A 274 4.80 -11.63 -20.58
CA ALA A 274 4.89 -11.67 -19.13
C ALA A 274 3.98 -10.61 -18.47
N VAL A 275 3.94 -9.37 -19.01
CA VAL A 275 3.04 -8.28 -18.52
C VAL A 275 1.58 -8.72 -18.62
N ARG A 276 1.15 -9.22 -19.77
CA ARG A 276 -0.23 -9.71 -19.97
C ARG A 276 -0.58 -10.87 -19.06
N SER A 277 0.39 -11.74 -18.79
CA SER A 277 0.23 -12.84 -17.83
C SER A 277 0.08 -12.33 -16.39
N GLY A 278 0.84 -11.29 -16.01
CA GLY A 278 0.71 -10.62 -14.71
C GLY A 278 -0.67 -10.00 -14.52
N ILE A 279 -1.16 -9.27 -15.52
CA ILE A 279 -2.51 -8.68 -15.50
C ILE A 279 -3.57 -9.79 -15.29
N LYS A 280 -3.49 -10.87 -16.07
CA LYS A 280 -4.50 -11.92 -16.06
C LYS A 280 -4.46 -12.81 -14.82
N TYR A 281 -3.26 -13.24 -14.39
CA TYR A 281 -3.11 -14.32 -13.41
C TYR A 281 -2.65 -13.86 -12.02
N ILE A 282 -2.18 -12.61 -11.90
CA ILE A 282 -1.77 -12.03 -10.60
C ILE A 282 -2.74 -10.94 -10.15
N LEU A 283 -3.17 -10.05 -11.06
CA LEU A 283 -4.18 -9.04 -10.76
C LEU A 283 -5.62 -9.56 -10.95
N PHE A 284 -5.81 -10.73 -11.59
CA PHE A 284 -7.14 -11.25 -11.98
C PHE A 284 -7.98 -10.23 -12.74
N ALA A 285 -7.31 -9.48 -13.60
CA ALA A 285 -7.92 -8.38 -14.35
C ALA A 285 -8.20 -8.79 -15.81
N VAL A 286 -9.30 -8.24 -16.33
CA VAL A 286 -9.60 -8.22 -17.76
C VAL A 286 -9.59 -6.75 -18.18
N THR A 287 -8.58 -6.35 -18.92
CA THR A 287 -8.37 -4.97 -19.37
C THR A 287 -8.37 -4.85 -20.88
N PRO A 288 -8.67 -3.67 -21.44
CA PRO A 288 -8.40 -3.40 -22.86
C PRO A 288 -6.90 -3.65 -23.19
N PRO A 289 -6.57 -4.16 -24.39
CA PRO A 289 -5.17 -4.39 -24.78
C PRO A 289 -4.26 -3.18 -24.63
N SER A 290 -4.76 -1.97 -24.85
CA SER A 290 -4.03 -0.71 -24.69
C SER A 290 -3.45 -0.49 -23.31
N VAL A 291 -4.04 -1.06 -22.26
CA VAL A 291 -3.50 -0.99 -20.88
C VAL A 291 -2.17 -1.72 -20.80
N ALA A 292 -2.10 -2.92 -21.37
CA ALA A 292 -0.85 -3.69 -21.41
C ALA A 292 0.19 -3.05 -22.34
N ASP A 293 -0.25 -2.48 -23.47
CA ASP A 293 0.64 -1.80 -24.41
C ASP A 293 1.27 -0.53 -23.78
N ASP A 294 0.47 0.24 -23.02
CA ASP A 294 0.98 1.37 -22.26
C ASP A 294 1.95 0.92 -21.15
N MET A 295 1.67 -0.20 -20.44
CA MET A 295 2.60 -0.75 -19.45
C MET A 295 3.92 -1.22 -20.08
N ASP A 296 3.88 -1.83 -21.26
CA ASP A 296 5.07 -2.21 -22.02
C ASP A 296 5.91 -0.97 -22.40
N ALA A 297 5.26 0.16 -22.70
CA ALA A 297 5.95 1.43 -22.98
C ALA A 297 6.62 2.04 -21.73
N TYR A 298 6.10 1.75 -20.54
CA TYR A 298 6.69 2.21 -19.27
C TYR A 298 7.87 1.37 -18.83
N LEU A 299 7.84 0.05 -19.03
CA LEU A 299 8.85 -0.92 -18.60
C LEU A 299 10.03 -1.02 -19.55
#